data_bf3b003f7549c01346fd305a78252fb2
#
_entry.id   bf3b003f7549c01346fd305a78252fb2
#
_cell.length_a   1.000
_cell.length_b   1.000
_cell.length_c   1.000
_cell.angle_alpha   90.00
_cell.angle_beta   90.00
_cell.angle_gamma   90.00
#
_symmetry.space_group_name_H-M   'P 1'
#
loop_
_entity.id
_entity.type
_entity.pdbx_description
1 polymer ?
#
loop_
_entity_poly.entity_id
_entity_poly.type
_entity_poly.pdbx_seq_one_letter_code
_entity_poly.pdbx_strand_id
1 'polypeptide(L)'
;MSGENYLPILDFDPNPLAIINPPQNLDGVDMPKHVVICFFREVIEKVINSHQVQVVTQLHSENGAHPVYAIDLQGQKLAFFYPNVGAPLAAGLMDEVIALGAKHIIACGGCGVLDKSINVGQILLPEAALRDEGTSYHYLPPSAEVEMDPIALASIETVLQRRQIPYLRTKTWTTDGFYRETPGRVQKFREMGCLAVEMEAAAFMAVAQFRGVQFGQLLYGGDMVHSDGWDHRGWCSRTDIREQLFWLAAEACLNME
;
A
#
# COMPACT_ATOMS: atom_id res chain seq x y z
N MET A 1 -34.79 3.24 8.91
CA MET A 1 -34.89 2.04 8.04
C MET A 1 -34.35 0.85 8.81
N SER A 2 -35.24 0.08 9.43
CA SER A 2 -34.93 -1.17 10.14
C SER A 2 -35.42 -2.32 9.26
N GLY A 3 -34.62 -2.74 8.31
CA GLY A 3 -34.92 -3.85 7.43
C GLY A 3 -33.94 -5.00 7.68
N GLU A 4 -34.37 -6.23 7.48
CA GLU A 4 -33.65 -7.48 7.74
C GLU A 4 -32.28 -7.65 7.03
N ASN A 5 -31.83 -6.65 6.24
CA ASN A 5 -30.60 -6.70 5.45
C ASN A 5 -29.70 -5.45 5.62
N TYR A 6 -29.81 -4.70 6.74
CA TYR A 6 -28.90 -3.58 6.99
C TYR A 6 -27.52 -4.11 7.39
N LEU A 7 -26.50 -3.78 6.59
CA LEU A 7 -25.08 -4.08 6.85
C LEU A 7 -24.35 -2.77 7.17
N PRO A 8 -23.98 -2.52 8.44
CA PRO A 8 -23.36 -1.25 8.84
C PRO A 8 -22.12 -0.87 8.04
N ILE A 9 -21.35 -1.87 7.58
CA ILE A 9 -20.14 -1.65 6.77
C ILE A 9 -20.44 -0.98 5.41
N LEU A 10 -21.67 -1.02 4.93
CA LEU A 10 -22.09 -0.41 3.66
C LEU A 10 -22.70 0.98 3.83
N ASP A 11 -22.75 1.49 5.06
CA ASP A 11 -23.31 2.81 5.40
C ASP A 11 -22.22 3.88 5.33
N PHE A 12 -21.95 4.37 4.12
CA PHE A 12 -20.90 5.34 3.86
C PHE A 12 -21.37 6.77 4.17
N ASP A 13 -20.57 7.50 4.97
CA ASP A 13 -20.74 8.93 5.22
C ASP A 13 -19.69 9.75 4.44
N PRO A 14 -20.07 10.62 3.50
CA PRO A 14 -19.14 11.44 2.73
C PRO A 14 -18.52 12.61 3.50
N ASN A 15 -18.90 12.83 4.75
CA ASN A 15 -18.36 13.94 5.55
C ASN A 15 -16.86 13.74 5.82
N PRO A 16 -15.97 14.66 5.38
CA PRO A 16 -14.54 14.51 5.60
C PRO A 16 -14.10 14.74 7.05
N LEU A 17 -14.99 15.31 7.89
CA LEU A 17 -14.70 15.60 9.28
C LEU A 17 -15.32 14.53 10.18
N ALA A 18 -14.49 13.87 10.96
CA ALA A 18 -14.89 12.93 12.00
C ALA A 18 -14.85 13.60 13.38
N ILE A 19 -15.32 12.90 14.43
CA ILE A 19 -15.15 13.35 15.81
C ILE A 19 -13.67 13.34 16.21
N ILE A 20 -12.91 12.31 15.77
CA ILE A 20 -11.46 12.23 15.92
C ILE A 20 -10.88 12.39 14.51
N ASN A 21 -10.09 13.43 14.31
CA ASN A 21 -9.41 13.68 13.04
C ASN A 21 -7.91 13.44 13.19
N PRO A 22 -7.22 13.03 12.12
CA PRO A 22 -5.77 12.98 12.13
C PRO A 22 -5.18 14.35 12.49
N PRO A 23 -4.09 14.40 13.28
CA PRO A 23 -3.48 15.65 13.71
C PRO A 23 -2.97 16.45 12.52
N GLN A 24 -3.36 17.73 12.45
CA GLN A 24 -2.90 18.66 11.41
C GLN A 24 -1.93 19.68 12.03
N ASN A 25 -0.94 20.11 11.26
CA ASN A 25 -0.04 21.20 11.66
C ASN A 25 0.62 21.00 13.02
N LEU A 26 1.22 19.84 13.26
CA LEU A 26 2.01 19.62 14.47
C LEU A 26 3.25 20.55 14.44
N ASP A 27 3.44 21.30 15.53
CA ASP A 27 4.56 22.24 15.67
C ASP A 27 5.90 21.51 15.47
N GLY A 28 6.71 22.06 14.55
CA GLY A 28 8.03 21.52 14.24
C GLY A 28 8.06 20.30 13.29
N VAL A 29 6.93 19.88 12.74
CA VAL A 29 6.87 18.81 11.75
C VAL A 29 6.85 19.42 10.34
N ASP A 30 7.92 19.17 9.56
CA ASP A 30 8.03 19.53 8.14
C ASP A 30 7.91 18.24 7.31
N MET A 31 6.66 17.79 7.08
CA MET A 31 6.39 16.56 6.36
C MET A 31 6.69 16.72 4.87
N PRO A 32 7.61 15.93 4.29
CA PRO A 32 7.80 15.90 2.84
C PRO A 32 6.51 15.55 2.10
N LYS A 33 6.29 16.18 0.94
CA LYS A 33 5.12 15.86 0.09
C LYS A 33 5.18 14.45 -0.48
N HIS A 34 6.39 13.93 -0.69
CA HIS A 34 6.65 12.61 -1.26
C HIS A 34 6.91 11.60 -0.13
N VAL A 35 6.14 10.52 -0.11
CA VAL A 35 6.20 9.52 0.96
C VAL A 35 6.23 8.11 0.38
N VAL A 36 7.15 7.28 0.84
CA VAL A 36 7.17 5.84 0.57
C VAL A 36 6.68 5.08 1.79
N ILE A 37 5.64 4.28 1.61
CA ILE A 37 5.18 3.29 2.60
C ILE A 37 5.89 1.98 2.30
N CYS A 38 6.77 1.53 3.19
CA CYS A 38 7.61 0.37 2.96
C CYS A 38 7.31 -0.76 3.97
N PHE A 39 6.88 -1.92 3.47
CA PHE A 39 6.57 -3.10 4.29
C PHE A 39 7.81 -3.92 4.68
N PHE A 40 9.02 -3.46 4.36
CA PHE A 40 10.27 -4.17 4.59
C PHE A 40 11.10 -3.48 5.69
N ARG A 41 10.99 -3.95 6.93
CA ARG A 41 11.71 -3.37 8.08
C ARG A 41 13.21 -3.39 7.88
N GLU A 42 13.74 -4.51 7.38
CA GLU A 42 15.17 -4.67 7.12
C GLU A 42 15.70 -3.69 6.08
N VAL A 43 14.87 -3.30 5.10
CA VAL A 43 15.22 -2.28 4.10
C VAL A 43 15.26 -0.90 4.75
N ILE A 44 14.23 -0.55 5.55
CA ILE A 44 14.21 0.70 6.29
C ILE A 44 15.44 0.81 7.21
N GLU A 45 15.75 -0.23 7.98
CA GLU A 45 16.95 -0.27 8.84
C GLU A 45 18.24 -0.09 8.02
N LYS A 46 18.33 -0.72 6.85
CA LYS A 46 19.46 -0.56 5.95
C LYS A 46 19.60 0.88 5.45
N VAL A 47 18.51 1.51 5.04
CA VAL A 47 18.49 2.91 4.58
C VAL A 47 18.92 3.84 5.71
N ILE A 48 18.39 3.67 6.92
CA ILE A 48 18.77 4.46 8.10
C ILE A 48 20.27 4.35 8.39
N ASN A 49 20.85 3.16 8.28
CA ASN A 49 22.26 2.91 8.59
C ASN A 49 23.22 3.34 7.47
N SER A 50 22.76 3.47 6.24
CA SER A 50 23.61 3.77 5.07
C SER A 50 23.49 5.19 4.52
N HIS A 51 22.51 5.97 4.99
CA HIS A 51 22.22 7.33 4.52
C HIS A 51 22.07 8.29 5.69
N GLN A 52 22.19 9.59 5.40
CA GLN A 52 21.85 10.63 6.36
C GLN A 52 20.33 10.78 6.44
N VAL A 53 19.75 10.21 7.49
CA VAL A 53 18.31 10.15 7.71
C VAL A 53 17.93 11.01 8.92
N GLN A 54 16.78 11.70 8.82
CA GLN A 54 16.17 12.46 9.90
C GLN A 54 14.86 11.80 10.31
N VAL A 55 14.51 11.84 11.59
CA VAL A 55 13.16 11.52 12.07
C VAL A 55 12.32 12.77 11.91
N VAL A 56 11.30 12.69 11.06
CA VAL A 56 10.34 13.79 10.81
C VAL A 56 9.35 13.90 11.95
N THR A 57 8.78 12.77 12.34
CA THR A 57 7.81 12.65 13.42
C THR A 57 7.72 11.21 13.90
N GLN A 58 6.98 10.99 14.97
CA GLN A 58 6.70 9.69 15.50
C GLN A 58 5.18 9.56 15.69
N LEU A 59 4.54 8.74 14.86
CA LEU A 59 3.14 8.40 15.00
C LEU A 59 2.98 7.36 16.12
N HIS A 60 1.80 7.29 16.72
CA HIS A 60 1.57 6.41 17.86
C HIS A 60 0.27 5.61 17.69
N SER A 61 0.32 4.35 18.11
CA SER A 61 -0.84 3.48 18.26
C SER A 61 -0.64 2.55 19.46
N GLU A 62 -1.63 1.72 19.76
CA GLU A 62 -1.48 0.66 20.78
C GLU A 62 -0.38 -0.36 20.42
N ASN A 63 0.05 -0.43 19.17
CA ASN A 63 1.21 -1.23 18.73
C ASN A 63 2.55 -0.52 18.97
N GLY A 64 2.55 0.65 19.61
CA GLY A 64 3.74 1.43 19.92
C GLY A 64 3.98 2.59 18.96
N ALA A 65 5.23 2.99 18.86
CA ALA A 65 5.67 4.11 18.05
C ALA A 65 5.96 3.70 16.61
N HIS A 66 5.56 4.56 15.67
CA HIS A 66 5.78 4.39 14.23
C HIS A 66 6.56 5.57 13.70
N PRO A 67 7.90 5.53 13.69
CA PRO A 67 8.72 6.64 13.24
C PRO A 67 8.57 6.85 11.74
N VAL A 68 8.44 8.12 11.35
CA VAL A 68 8.50 8.58 9.97
C VAL A 68 9.86 9.23 9.75
N TYR A 69 10.59 8.70 8.81
CA TYR A 69 11.93 9.14 8.46
C TYR A 69 11.92 9.99 7.20
N ALA A 70 12.92 10.84 7.02
CA ALA A 70 13.17 11.54 5.76
C ALA A 70 14.63 11.43 5.33
N ILE A 71 14.82 11.43 4.02
CA ILE A 71 16.11 11.42 3.34
C ILE A 71 16.09 12.49 2.24
N ASP A 72 17.24 13.12 2.01
CA ASP A 72 17.45 13.99 0.85
C ASP A 72 18.05 13.18 -0.30
N LEU A 73 17.36 13.14 -1.42
CA LEU A 73 17.81 12.49 -2.64
C LEU A 73 18.02 13.55 -3.73
N GLN A 74 19.24 14.07 -3.84
CA GLN A 74 19.63 15.07 -4.84
C GLN A 74 18.81 16.38 -4.74
N GLY A 75 18.55 16.83 -3.52
CA GLY A 75 17.79 18.05 -3.24
C GLY A 75 16.28 17.86 -3.16
N GLN A 76 15.77 16.64 -3.32
CA GLN A 76 14.37 16.32 -3.12
C GLN A 76 14.19 15.53 -1.81
N LYS A 77 13.32 16.02 -0.93
CA LYS A 77 13.00 15.34 0.33
C LYS A 77 11.99 14.23 0.10
N LEU A 78 12.31 13.03 0.56
CA LEU A 78 11.45 11.86 0.56
C LEU A 78 11.25 11.38 2.00
N ALA A 79 10.01 11.29 2.47
CA ALA A 79 9.72 10.60 3.71
C ALA A 79 9.45 9.10 3.46
N PHE A 80 9.69 8.28 4.49
CA PHE A 80 9.34 6.86 4.43
C PHE A 80 9.09 6.29 5.82
N PHE A 81 8.24 5.28 5.90
CA PHE A 81 7.92 4.61 7.16
C PHE A 81 7.42 3.18 6.94
N TYR A 82 7.40 2.40 8.04
CA TYR A 82 6.80 1.07 8.09
C TYR A 82 5.34 1.16 8.61
N PRO A 83 4.34 0.70 7.82
CA PRO A 83 2.93 0.92 8.15
C PRO A 83 2.35 -0.13 9.10
N ASN A 84 3.10 -1.20 9.43
CA ASN A 84 2.58 -2.49 9.91
C ASN A 84 1.71 -3.19 8.86
N VAL A 85 1.12 -4.34 9.22
CA VAL A 85 0.30 -5.16 8.33
C VAL A 85 -1.16 -5.07 8.73
N GLY A 86 -2.04 -5.00 7.75
CA GLY A 86 -3.48 -4.94 7.92
C GLY A 86 -4.08 -3.56 7.66
N ALA A 87 -5.12 -3.54 6.85
CA ALA A 87 -5.76 -2.34 6.35
C ALA A 87 -6.09 -1.28 7.43
N PRO A 88 -6.67 -1.60 8.60
CA PRO A 88 -7.08 -0.58 9.56
C PRO A 88 -5.93 0.28 10.08
N LEU A 89 -4.83 -0.36 10.50
CA LEU A 89 -3.69 0.38 11.06
C LEU A 89 -2.89 1.07 9.96
N ALA A 90 -2.59 0.37 8.89
CA ALA A 90 -1.78 0.92 7.80
C ALA A 90 -2.46 2.14 7.15
N ALA A 91 -3.76 2.06 6.90
CA ALA A 91 -4.55 3.17 6.36
C ALA A 91 -4.66 4.34 7.35
N GLY A 92 -4.80 4.07 8.64
CA GLY A 92 -4.80 5.09 9.69
C GLY A 92 -3.48 5.87 9.73
N LEU A 93 -2.33 5.18 9.71
CA LEU A 93 -1.01 5.83 9.66
C LEU A 93 -0.81 6.62 8.36
N MET A 94 -1.30 6.12 7.22
CA MET A 94 -1.31 6.87 5.97
C MET A 94 -2.16 8.14 6.07
N ASP A 95 -3.34 8.08 6.69
CA ASP A 95 -4.21 9.23 6.87
C ASP A 95 -3.54 10.31 7.75
N GLU A 96 -2.79 9.90 8.79
CA GLU A 96 -1.99 10.82 9.62
C GLU A 96 -0.89 11.53 8.81
N VAL A 97 -0.10 10.82 8.00
CA VAL A 97 0.95 11.46 7.19
C VAL A 97 0.36 12.37 6.11
N ILE A 98 -0.83 12.05 5.57
CA ILE A 98 -1.57 12.93 4.65
C ILE A 98 -1.98 14.22 5.37
N ALA A 99 -2.52 14.13 6.57
CA ALA A 99 -2.93 15.28 7.37
C ALA A 99 -1.74 16.18 7.73
N LEU A 100 -0.54 15.61 7.88
CA LEU A 100 0.71 16.32 8.12
C LEU A 100 1.32 16.95 6.86
N GLY A 101 0.83 16.62 5.66
CA GLY A 101 1.27 17.29 4.43
C GLY A 101 1.67 16.40 3.26
N ALA A 102 1.67 15.07 3.39
CA ALA A 102 1.94 14.16 2.29
C ALA A 102 0.93 14.33 1.14
N LYS A 103 1.41 14.28 -0.12
CA LYS A 103 0.60 14.47 -1.32
C LYS A 103 0.79 13.36 -2.36
N HIS A 104 1.99 12.82 -2.43
CA HIS A 104 2.42 11.81 -3.39
C HIS A 104 2.93 10.61 -2.62
N ILE A 105 2.24 9.49 -2.73
CA ILE A 105 2.51 8.33 -1.88
C ILE A 105 2.66 7.10 -2.75
N ILE A 106 3.76 6.37 -2.57
CA ILE A 106 3.94 5.05 -3.19
C ILE A 106 4.18 4.01 -2.10
N ALA A 107 3.37 2.96 -2.08
CA ALA A 107 3.62 1.81 -1.23
C ALA A 107 4.45 0.75 -1.95
N CYS A 108 5.31 0.03 -1.22
CA CYS A 108 6.04 -1.12 -1.74
C CYS A 108 5.99 -2.30 -0.75
N GLY A 109 5.57 -3.46 -1.25
CA GLY A 109 5.34 -4.64 -0.43
C GLY A 109 5.47 -5.97 -1.20
N GLY A 110 5.32 -7.07 -0.50
CA GLY A 110 5.14 -8.39 -1.07
C GLY A 110 3.66 -8.76 -1.17
N CYS A 111 3.34 -9.74 -2.02
CA CYS A 111 2.00 -10.29 -2.12
C CYS A 111 2.04 -11.80 -2.31
N GLY A 112 1.00 -12.51 -1.91
CA GLY A 112 0.71 -13.84 -2.41
C GLY A 112 0.31 -13.76 -3.89
N VAL A 113 0.75 -14.73 -4.71
CA VAL A 113 0.34 -14.81 -6.12
C VAL A 113 -0.68 -15.91 -6.32
N LEU A 114 -1.69 -15.61 -7.13
CA LEU A 114 -2.81 -16.52 -7.40
C LEU A 114 -2.60 -17.33 -8.68
N ASP A 115 -1.56 -17.06 -9.45
CA ASP A 115 -1.23 -17.74 -10.70
C ASP A 115 0.16 -18.37 -10.66
N LYS A 116 0.24 -19.67 -11.05
CA LYS A 116 1.48 -20.47 -11.02
C LYS A 116 2.55 -19.98 -12.00
N SER A 117 2.17 -19.21 -13.02
CA SER A 117 3.11 -18.65 -13.99
C SER A 117 3.91 -17.48 -13.43
N ILE A 118 3.48 -16.87 -12.32
CA ILE A 118 4.16 -15.74 -11.69
C ILE A 118 5.29 -16.27 -10.81
N ASN A 119 6.51 -15.91 -11.15
CA ASN A 119 7.70 -16.31 -10.40
C ASN A 119 7.88 -15.47 -9.12
N VAL A 120 8.54 -16.09 -8.11
CA VAL A 120 8.93 -15.32 -6.92
C VAL A 120 9.91 -14.21 -7.31
N GLY A 121 9.62 -12.97 -6.82
CA GLY A 121 10.41 -11.79 -7.17
C GLY A 121 9.94 -11.07 -8.44
N GLN A 122 8.98 -11.58 -9.18
CA GLN A 122 8.40 -10.86 -10.31
C GLN A 122 7.66 -9.61 -9.82
N ILE A 123 7.90 -8.48 -10.48
CA ILE A 123 7.24 -7.21 -10.13
C ILE A 123 5.79 -7.22 -10.64
N LEU A 124 4.89 -6.85 -9.75
CA LEU A 124 3.47 -6.70 -10.02
C LEU A 124 3.06 -5.25 -9.79
N LEU A 125 2.30 -4.70 -10.74
CA LEU A 125 1.76 -3.34 -10.66
C LEU A 125 0.24 -3.43 -10.59
N PRO A 126 -0.35 -3.30 -9.40
CA PRO A 126 -1.80 -3.25 -9.25
C PRO A 126 -2.36 -2.01 -9.94
N GLU A 127 -3.34 -2.20 -10.82
CA GLU A 127 -4.11 -1.09 -11.42
C GLU A 127 -5.45 -0.89 -10.72
N ALA A 128 -5.90 -1.91 -9.98
CA ALA A 128 -7.09 -1.88 -9.15
C ALA A 128 -6.97 -2.91 -8.02
N ALA A 129 -7.74 -2.71 -6.96
CA ALA A 129 -7.85 -3.62 -5.84
C ALA A 129 -9.29 -4.06 -5.59
N LEU A 130 -9.52 -5.36 -5.43
CA LEU A 130 -10.79 -5.92 -4.99
C LEU A 130 -10.92 -5.71 -3.47
N ARG A 131 -12.05 -5.12 -3.06
CA ARG A 131 -12.31 -4.68 -1.68
C ARG A 131 -12.93 -5.81 -0.86
N ASP A 132 -12.09 -6.67 -0.31
CA ASP A 132 -12.51 -7.78 0.57
C ASP A 132 -11.98 -7.58 2.00
N GLU A 133 -11.87 -6.33 2.42
CA GLU A 133 -11.51 -5.83 3.72
C GLU A 133 -12.55 -4.79 4.21
N GLY A 134 -12.49 -4.38 5.46
CA GLY A 134 -13.48 -3.49 6.04
C GLY A 134 -13.18 -2.00 5.90
N THR A 135 -11.91 -1.61 5.86
CA THR A 135 -11.47 -0.22 6.04
C THR A 135 -11.87 0.69 4.89
N SER A 136 -11.73 0.22 3.64
CA SER A 136 -12.04 1.04 2.45
C SER A 136 -13.50 1.50 2.38
N TYR A 137 -14.43 0.75 2.99
CA TYR A 137 -15.86 1.10 3.02
C TYR A 137 -16.17 2.31 3.91
N HIS A 138 -15.26 2.70 4.81
CA HIS A 138 -15.39 3.93 5.59
C HIS A 138 -14.96 5.19 4.82
N TYR A 139 -14.24 5.03 3.70
CA TYR A 139 -13.69 6.13 2.90
C TYR A 139 -14.36 6.29 1.53
N LEU A 140 -14.96 5.23 0.98
CA LEU A 140 -15.63 5.28 -0.33
C LEU A 140 -16.97 4.55 -0.30
N PRO A 141 -17.95 4.97 -1.13
CA PRO A 141 -19.20 4.25 -1.28
C PRO A 141 -18.97 2.77 -1.60
N PRO A 142 -19.93 1.89 -1.29
CA PRO A 142 -19.81 0.47 -1.58
C PRO A 142 -19.60 0.20 -3.07
N SER A 143 -18.52 -0.53 -3.38
CA SER A 143 -18.20 -1.04 -4.72
C SER A 143 -17.35 -2.30 -4.56
N ALA A 144 -17.27 -3.12 -5.60
CA ALA A 144 -16.43 -4.32 -5.55
C ALA A 144 -14.94 -4.02 -5.63
N GLU A 145 -14.57 -2.96 -6.33
CA GLU A 145 -13.19 -2.61 -6.65
C GLU A 145 -12.93 -1.11 -6.43
N VAL A 146 -11.68 -0.76 -6.27
CA VAL A 146 -11.16 0.61 -6.27
C VAL A 146 -9.96 0.67 -7.21
N GLU A 147 -9.86 1.71 -8.03
CA GLU A 147 -8.80 1.90 -9.01
C GLU A 147 -7.62 2.68 -8.41
N MET A 148 -6.42 2.38 -8.88
CA MET A 148 -5.21 3.16 -8.58
C MET A 148 -5.27 4.53 -9.26
N ASP A 149 -4.68 5.53 -8.63
CA ASP A 149 -4.51 6.86 -9.21
C ASP A 149 -3.72 6.78 -10.52
N PRO A 150 -4.24 7.35 -11.63
CA PRO A 150 -3.61 7.23 -12.95
C PRO A 150 -2.26 7.94 -13.05
N ILE A 151 -2.02 9.00 -12.27
CA ILE A 151 -0.74 9.73 -12.27
C ILE A 151 0.32 8.87 -11.59
N ALA A 152 -0.02 8.28 -10.43
CA ALA A 152 0.88 7.38 -9.73
C ALA A 152 1.18 6.12 -10.56
N LEU A 153 0.16 5.54 -11.21
CA LEU A 153 0.33 4.39 -12.11
C LEU A 153 1.30 4.73 -13.26
N ALA A 154 1.10 5.86 -13.94
CA ALA A 154 1.96 6.29 -15.04
C ALA A 154 3.39 6.60 -14.57
N SER A 155 3.56 7.19 -13.38
CA SER A 155 4.88 7.45 -12.81
C SER A 155 5.65 6.15 -12.54
N ILE A 156 4.99 5.16 -11.94
CA ILE A 156 5.59 3.84 -11.68
C ILE A 156 5.99 3.18 -13.01
N GLU A 157 5.10 3.15 -14.00
CA GLU A 157 5.39 2.55 -15.31
C GLU A 157 6.58 3.22 -16.00
N THR A 158 6.66 4.54 -15.94
CA THR A 158 7.77 5.31 -16.50
C THR A 158 9.11 4.86 -15.89
N VAL A 159 9.18 4.68 -14.59
CA VAL A 159 10.40 4.21 -13.91
C VAL A 159 10.73 2.77 -14.30
N LEU A 160 9.76 1.87 -14.29
CA LEU A 160 9.98 0.46 -14.64
C LEU A 160 10.47 0.31 -16.08
N GLN A 161 9.89 1.05 -17.03
CA GLN A 161 10.29 1.06 -18.44
C GLN A 161 11.69 1.65 -18.62
N ARG A 162 11.99 2.81 -17.99
CA ARG A 162 13.32 3.44 -18.04
C ARG A 162 14.41 2.53 -17.48
N ARG A 163 14.11 1.78 -16.42
CA ARG A 163 15.02 0.82 -15.79
C ARG A 163 15.04 -0.54 -16.49
N GLN A 164 14.21 -0.74 -17.52
CA GLN A 164 14.06 -2.01 -18.27
C GLN A 164 13.70 -3.18 -17.34
N ILE A 165 12.88 -2.93 -16.33
CA ILE A 165 12.42 -3.93 -15.37
C ILE A 165 11.10 -4.52 -15.89
N PRO A 166 11.03 -5.84 -16.12
CA PRO A 166 9.80 -6.49 -16.51
C PRO A 166 8.79 -6.48 -15.35
N TYR A 167 7.55 -6.15 -15.65
CA TYR A 167 6.46 -6.13 -14.70
C TYR A 167 5.17 -6.65 -15.31
N LEU A 168 4.23 -7.01 -14.47
CA LEU A 168 2.90 -7.46 -14.85
C LEU A 168 1.86 -6.52 -14.23
N ARG A 169 1.03 -5.87 -15.08
CA ARG A 169 -0.17 -5.15 -14.62
C ARG A 169 -1.22 -6.17 -14.19
N THR A 170 -1.88 -5.91 -13.06
CA THR A 170 -2.86 -6.83 -12.50
C THR A 170 -3.86 -6.11 -11.59
N LYS A 171 -4.90 -6.83 -11.22
CA LYS A 171 -5.68 -6.51 -10.02
C LYS A 171 -5.11 -7.26 -8.82
N THR A 172 -5.20 -6.66 -7.64
CA THR A 172 -4.93 -7.34 -6.38
C THR A 172 -6.23 -7.61 -5.62
N TRP A 173 -6.24 -8.66 -4.84
CA TRP A 173 -7.28 -8.95 -3.87
C TRP A 173 -6.81 -8.51 -2.49
N THR A 174 -7.43 -7.45 -1.93
CA THR A 174 -7.14 -7.00 -0.57
C THR A 174 -8.05 -7.72 0.41
N THR A 175 -7.47 -8.43 1.38
CA THR A 175 -8.23 -9.20 2.38
C THR A 175 -7.79 -8.92 3.81
N ASP A 176 -8.73 -8.88 4.76
CA ASP A 176 -8.45 -8.85 6.21
C ASP A 176 -8.18 -10.26 6.78
N GLY A 177 -8.42 -11.31 6.00
CA GLY A 177 -8.43 -12.68 6.49
C GLY A 177 -7.57 -13.66 5.69
N PHE A 178 -6.25 -13.55 5.78
CA PHE A 178 -5.35 -14.43 5.01
C PHE A 178 -5.54 -15.94 5.30
N TYR A 179 -5.97 -16.36 6.48
CA TYR A 179 -6.37 -17.74 6.74
C TYR A 179 -7.76 -18.12 6.17
N ARG A 180 -8.41 -17.18 5.49
CA ARG A 180 -9.70 -17.38 4.81
C ARG A 180 -9.60 -17.35 3.29
N GLU A 181 -8.41 -17.41 2.74
CA GLU A 181 -8.11 -17.56 1.31
C GLU A 181 -8.42 -19.02 0.88
N THR A 182 -9.71 -19.36 0.86
CA THR A 182 -10.17 -20.70 0.52
C THR A 182 -10.05 -20.99 -0.98
N PRO A 183 -9.93 -22.25 -1.42
CA PRO A 183 -9.81 -22.61 -2.84
C PRO A 183 -10.89 -21.98 -3.72
N GLY A 184 -12.14 -21.95 -3.25
CA GLY A 184 -13.25 -21.34 -3.99
C GLY A 184 -13.13 -19.83 -4.13
N ARG A 185 -12.61 -19.13 -3.11
CA ARG A 185 -12.35 -17.68 -3.18
C ARG A 185 -11.18 -17.37 -4.11
N VAL A 186 -10.09 -18.11 -4.01
CA VAL A 186 -8.94 -17.98 -4.90
C VAL A 186 -9.37 -18.13 -6.37
N GLN A 187 -10.14 -19.18 -6.69
CA GLN A 187 -10.63 -19.37 -8.04
C GLN A 187 -11.53 -18.22 -8.48
N LYS A 188 -12.52 -17.84 -7.66
CA LYS A 188 -13.45 -16.74 -7.97
C LYS A 188 -12.72 -15.44 -8.26
N PHE A 189 -11.75 -15.05 -7.42
CA PHE A 189 -11.08 -13.76 -7.57
C PHE A 189 -10.05 -13.77 -8.70
N ARG A 190 -9.46 -14.93 -9.03
CA ARG A 190 -8.70 -15.08 -10.30
C ARG A 190 -9.58 -14.86 -11.52
N GLU A 191 -10.79 -15.41 -11.54
CA GLU A 191 -11.77 -15.19 -12.63
C GLU A 191 -12.19 -13.73 -12.75
N MET A 192 -12.13 -12.95 -11.66
CA MET A 192 -12.32 -11.49 -11.64
C MET A 192 -11.06 -10.70 -12.05
N GLY A 193 -9.95 -11.38 -12.38
CA GLY A 193 -8.72 -10.77 -12.86
C GLY A 193 -7.67 -10.47 -11.79
N CYS A 194 -7.87 -10.92 -10.54
CA CYS A 194 -6.85 -10.77 -9.50
C CYS A 194 -5.74 -11.83 -9.69
N LEU A 195 -4.50 -11.38 -9.77
CA LEU A 195 -3.32 -12.24 -9.81
C LEU A 195 -2.47 -12.15 -8.53
N ALA A 196 -2.79 -11.21 -7.66
CA ALA A 196 -2.15 -10.97 -6.39
C ALA A 196 -3.16 -10.95 -5.24
N VAL A 197 -2.71 -11.25 -4.03
CA VAL A 197 -3.45 -11.06 -2.78
C VAL A 197 -2.54 -10.41 -1.74
N GLU A 198 -3.06 -9.41 -1.06
CA GLU A 198 -2.38 -8.66 0.01
C GLU A 198 -3.44 -8.09 0.98
N MET A 199 -3.07 -7.20 1.90
CA MET A 199 -3.97 -6.82 2.99
C MET A 199 -4.26 -5.32 3.10
N GLU A 200 -3.79 -4.44 2.18
CA GLU A 200 -3.86 -2.97 2.37
C GLU A 200 -4.25 -2.15 1.14
N ALA A 201 -4.00 -2.61 -0.07
CA ALA A 201 -4.11 -1.82 -1.30
C ALA A 201 -5.46 -1.11 -1.46
N ALA A 202 -6.57 -1.83 -1.26
CA ALA A 202 -7.90 -1.25 -1.40
C ALA A 202 -8.14 -0.12 -0.38
N ALA A 203 -7.69 -0.30 0.86
CA ALA A 203 -7.81 0.71 1.89
C ALA A 203 -6.95 1.95 1.60
N PHE A 204 -5.70 1.77 1.16
CA PHE A 204 -4.84 2.88 0.76
C PHE A 204 -5.42 3.68 -0.40
N MET A 205 -5.87 2.99 -1.47
CA MET A 205 -6.50 3.64 -2.62
C MET A 205 -7.75 4.42 -2.21
N ALA A 206 -8.56 3.86 -1.29
CA ALA A 206 -9.76 4.51 -0.80
C ALA A 206 -9.45 5.76 0.04
N VAL A 207 -8.49 5.67 0.97
CA VAL A 207 -8.04 6.82 1.77
C VAL A 207 -7.49 7.91 0.86
N ALA A 208 -6.64 7.56 -0.12
CA ALA A 208 -6.04 8.52 -1.04
C ALA A 208 -7.09 9.27 -1.85
N GLN A 209 -8.07 8.56 -2.41
CA GLN A 209 -9.18 9.18 -3.15
C GLN A 209 -10.03 10.08 -2.26
N PHE A 210 -10.36 9.63 -1.06
CA PHE A 210 -11.15 10.41 -0.09
C PHE A 210 -10.44 11.70 0.35
N ARG A 211 -9.12 11.64 0.54
CA ARG A 211 -8.30 12.78 0.96
C ARG A 211 -7.77 13.62 -0.21
N GLY A 212 -7.97 13.20 -1.47
CA GLY A 212 -7.53 13.92 -2.65
C GLY A 212 -6.01 13.98 -2.81
N VAL A 213 -5.32 12.87 -2.52
CA VAL A 213 -3.88 12.69 -2.72
C VAL A 213 -3.60 11.59 -3.72
N GLN A 214 -2.42 11.61 -4.35
CA GLN A 214 -2.00 10.58 -5.30
C GLN A 214 -1.41 9.38 -4.58
N PHE A 215 -1.87 8.20 -4.95
CA PHE A 215 -1.37 6.95 -4.38
C PHE A 215 -1.11 5.90 -5.45
N GLY A 216 0.04 5.23 -5.34
CA GLY A 216 0.39 4.05 -6.13
C GLY A 216 1.00 2.95 -5.28
N GLN A 217 1.08 1.74 -5.84
CA GLN A 217 1.67 0.59 -5.16
C GLN A 217 2.47 -0.27 -6.11
N LEU A 218 3.64 -0.70 -5.65
CA LEU A 218 4.49 -1.71 -6.25
C LEU A 218 4.51 -2.96 -5.38
N LEU A 219 4.30 -4.12 -5.98
CA LEU A 219 4.37 -5.41 -5.30
C LEU A 219 5.41 -6.31 -5.95
N TYR A 220 5.97 -7.26 -5.19
CA TYR A 220 6.64 -8.40 -5.78
C TYR A 220 5.90 -9.69 -5.44
N GLY A 221 5.85 -10.63 -6.38
CA GLY A 221 5.29 -11.95 -6.17
C GLY A 221 6.11 -12.72 -5.14
N GLY A 222 5.49 -13.01 -4.01
CA GLY A 222 6.08 -13.78 -2.91
C GLY A 222 5.67 -15.25 -2.96
N ASP A 223 4.98 -15.69 -1.91
CA ASP A 223 4.39 -17.02 -1.80
C ASP A 223 3.30 -17.25 -2.85
N MET A 224 2.98 -18.52 -3.06
CA MET A 224 1.91 -18.89 -3.99
C MET A 224 0.69 -19.39 -3.20
N VAL A 225 -0.44 -18.73 -3.45
CA VAL A 225 -1.75 -19.09 -2.91
C VAL A 225 -2.63 -19.60 -4.06
N HIS A 226 -2.71 -20.91 -4.21
CA HIS A 226 -3.46 -21.52 -5.31
C HIS A 226 -4.55 -22.47 -4.77
N SER A 227 -5.57 -22.73 -5.58
CA SER A 227 -6.65 -23.64 -5.20
C SER A 227 -6.18 -25.06 -4.81
N ASP A 228 -5.00 -25.49 -5.28
CA ASP A 228 -4.39 -26.80 -4.97
C ASP A 228 -3.54 -26.77 -3.70
N GLY A 229 -3.23 -25.60 -3.13
CA GLY A 229 -2.43 -25.46 -1.92
C GLY A 229 -1.58 -24.19 -1.87
N TRP A 230 -0.85 -24.07 -0.79
CA TRP A 230 0.06 -22.97 -0.52
C TRP A 230 1.52 -23.42 -0.65
N ASP A 231 2.33 -22.57 -1.30
CA ASP A 231 3.78 -22.76 -1.40
C ASP A 231 4.49 -21.48 -0.91
N HIS A 232 5.27 -21.64 0.15
CA HIS A 232 6.01 -20.55 0.79
C HIS A 232 7.07 -19.91 -0.12
N ARG A 233 7.69 -20.65 -1.04
CA ARG A 233 8.66 -20.19 -2.06
C ARG A 233 9.83 -19.36 -1.51
N GLY A 234 10.07 -19.36 -0.19
CA GLY A 234 11.14 -18.60 0.46
C GLY A 234 11.01 -17.09 0.33
N TRP A 235 9.80 -16.55 0.16
CA TRP A 235 9.55 -15.14 -0.12
C TRP A 235 10.16 -14.16 0.89
N CYS A 236 10.23 -14.53 2.16
CA CYS A 236 10.75 -13.66 3.23
C CYS A 236 12.27 -13.43 3.17
N SER A 237 13.01 -14.23 2.41
CA SER A 237 14.47 -14.11 2.26
C SER A 237 14.93 -13.31 1.02
N ARG A 238 14.00 -12.70 0.27
CA ARG A 238 14.27 -11.97 -0.96
C ARG A 238 14.65 -10.50 -0.70
N THR A 239 15.68 -10.29 0.12
CA THR A 239 16.12 -8.94 0.52
C THR A 239 16.60 -8.09 -0.65
N ASP A 240 17.16 -8.70 -1.70
CA ASP A 240 17.59 -8.06 -2.93
C ASP A 240 16.42 -7.38 -3.67
N ILE A 241 15.32 -8.11 -3.87
CA ILE A 241 14.11 -7.60 -4.52
C ILE A 241 13.42 -6.53 -3.67
N ARG A 242 13.38 -6.71 -2.35
CA ARG A 242 12.73 -5.77 -1.42
C ARG A 242 13.44 -4.41 -1.41
N GLU A 243 14.78 -4.42 -1.37
CA GLU A 243 15.55 -3.18 -1.48
C GLU A 243 15.38 -2.51 -2.84
N GLN A 244 15.44 -3.28 -3.92
CA GLN A 244 15.17 -2.76 -5.27
C GLN A 244 13.80 -2.11 -5.35
N LEU A 245 12.78 -2.75 -4.78
CA LEU A 245 11.40 -2.26 -4.81
C LEU A 245 11.24 -0.93 -4.06
N PHE A 246 11.92 -0.78 -2.91
CA PHE A 246 11.96 0.49 -2.18
C PHE A 246 12.52 1.63 -3.04
N TRP A 247 13.66 1.40 -3.71
CA TRP A 247 14.28 2.45 -4.53
C TRP A 247 13.48 2.77 -5.79
N LEU A 248 12.79 1.79 -6.39
CA LEU A 248 11.86 2.01 -7.50
C LEU A 248 10.65 2.84 -7.04
N ALA A 249 10.11 2.53 -5.87
CA ALA A 249 9.02 3.29 -5.26
C ALA A 249 9.46 4.73 -4.95
N ALA A 250 10.66 4.92 -4.41
CA ALA A 250 11.24 6.24 -4.13
C ALA A 250 11.38 7.08 -5.41
N GLU A 251 11.96 6.49 -6.46
CA GLU A 251 12.13 7.15 -7.77
C GLU A 251 10.78 7.50 -8.41
N ALA A 252 9.81 6.59 -8.38
CA ALA A 252 8.47 6.85 -8.90
C ALA A 252 7.74 7.92 -8.07
N CYS A 253 7.86 7.89 -6.75
CA CYS A 253 7.26 8.88 -5.87
C CYS A 253 7.79 10.29 -6.17
N LEU A 254 9.10 10.46 -6.31
CA LEU A 254 9.74 11.75 -6.59
C LEU A 254 9.47 12.29 -8.01
N ASN A 255 9.00 11.46 -8.93
CA ASN A 255 8.59 11.89 -10.28
C ASN A 255 7.14 12.39 -10.34
N MET A 256 6.35 12.25 -9.29
CA MET A 256 4.98 12.79 -9.23
C MET A 256 5.00 14.28 -8.90
N GLU A 257 4.14 15.06 -9.59
CA GLU A 257 3.98 16.51 -9.44
C GLU A 257 2.56 16.86 -8.94
#